data_580b567b5a20acc87ebc6861a71ff20d
#
_entry.id   580b567b5a20acc87ebc6861a71ff20d
#
_cell.length_a   1.000
_cell.length_b   1.000
_cell.length_c   1.000
_cell.angle_alpha   90.00
_cell.angle_beta   90.00
_cell.angle_gamma   90.00
#
_symmetry.space_group_name_H-M   'P 1'
#
loop_
_entity.id
_entity.type
_entity.pdbx_description
1 polymer ?
#
loop_
_entity_poly.entity_id
_entity_poly.type
_entity_poly.pdbx_seq_one_letter_code
_entity_poly.pdbx_strand_id
1 'polypeptide(L)'
;MILSEIGGGVLAQTVANQIFIIFLLIGLGFFIRKIKLINDGFTQGATNLIIYVTLPAMVLASMDRDFTRELALNGLIIFLLGGLMYAILSIIAFIFVKVRKINDDSKGVYLYMIIFGNVGYLGYPIMSIAFGEIGVFYAAFFNIWFNILTWTLGVKLMSKDRVSITKLLLNPGLLATLLGVVIFFLSIDLPSTVKTTLEMIGNTTVPLAMFVIGAFLADAKFSSTVKNKELYMASLMKLIVGPLLMVIILFSVELSSTIKAIPIVMSGMPSGVNTAIFARMFNRDYKLASQGVVLSTALSLITLPLLLMIIL
;
A
#
# COMPACT_ATOMS: atom_id res chain seq x y z
N MET A 1 19.82 -3.44 -18.98
CA MET A 1 20.70 -2.83 -20.01
C MET A 1 20.09 -1.58 -20.70
N ILE A 2 18.78 -1.35 -20.62
CA ILE A 2 18.16 -0.11 -21.17
C ILE A 2 18.20 1.06 -20.16
N LEU A 3 18.34 0.82 -18.86
CA LEU A 3 18.34 1.86 -17.81
C LEU A 3 19.74 2.44 -17.49
N SER A 4 20.82 1.85 -17.98
CA SER A 4 22.18 2.35 -17.76
C SER A 4 22.63 3.39 -18.80
N GLU A 5 21.88 3.56 -19.90
CA GLU A 5 22.19 4.53 -20.95
C GLU A 5 21.37 5.83 -20.88
N ILE A 6 20.30 5.86 -20.06
CA ILE A 6 19.57 7.09 -19.81
C ILE A 6 20.27 7.78 -18.63
N GLY A 7 21.04 8.84 -18.91
CA GLY A 7 21.79 9.57 -17.89
C GLY A 7 20.92 9.85 -16.66
N GLY A 8 21.50 9.69 -15.46
CA GLY A 8 20.77 9.75 -14.18
C GLY A 8 19.85 10.97 -13.99
N GLY A 9 20.06 12.04 -14.76
CA GLY A 9 19.18 13.20 -14.80
C GLY A 9 17.80 12.95 -15.45
N VAL A 10 17.71 12.12 -16.48
CA VAL A 10 16.44 11.82 -17.17
C VAL A 10 15.58 10.90 -16.32
N LEU A 11 16.19 9.93 -15.64
CA LEU A 11 15.48 9.05 -14.73
C LEU A 11 14.91 9.82 -13.52
N ALA A 12 15.72 10.68 -12.91
CA ALA A 12 15.29 11.54 -11.80
C ALA A 12 14.15 12.49 -12.25
N GLN A 13 14.23 13.06 -13.44
CA GLN A 13 13.16 13.89 -14.01
C GLN A 13 11.86 13.10 -14.22
N THR A 14 11.94 11.87 -14.74
CA THR A 14 10.78 11.03 -14.99
C THR A 14 10.09 10.67 -13.66
N VAL A 15 10.86 10.28 -12.64
CA VAL A 15 10.33 9.98 -11.30
C VAL A 15 9.72 11.23 -10.65
N ALA A 16 10.39 12.38 -10.75
CA ALA A 16 9.85 13.63 -10.23
C ALA A 16 8.52 14.00 -10.89
N ASN A 17 8.40 13.86 -12.21
CA ASN A 17 7.15 14.09 -12.93
C ASN A 17 6.03 13.14 -12.48
N GLN A 18 6.33 11.85 -12.30
CA GLN A 18 5.36 10.86 -11.83
C GLN A 18 4.87 11.18 -10.41
N ILE A 19 5.78 11.56 -9.52
CA ILE A 19 5.45 12.02 -8.17
C ILE A 19 4.55 13.26 -8.25
N PHE A 20 4.87 14.22 -9.10
CA PHE A 20 4.08 15.44 -9.29
C PHE A 20 2.66 15.15 -9.77
N ILE A 21 2.48 14.18 -10.68
CA ILE A 21 1.16 13.72 -11.13
C ILE A 21 0.34 13.19 -9.94
N ILE A 22 0.93 12.37 -9.06
CA ILE A 22 0.26 11.88 -7.86
C ILE A 22 -0.23 13.04 -6.99
N PHE A 23 0.63 14.04 -6.76
CA PHE A 23 0.27 15.21 -5.94
C PHE A 23 -0.83 16.05 -6.57
N LEU A 24 -0.81 16.25 -7.87
CA LEU A 24 -1.87 16.97 -8.58
C LEU A 24 -3.22 16.25 -8.44
N LEU A 25 -3.24 14.92 -8.59
CA LEU A 25 -4.46 14.12 -8.42
C LEU A 25 -4.97 14.16 -6.98
N ILE A 26 -4.08 14.01 -5.98
CA ILE A 26 -4.45 14.14 -4.56
C ILE A 26 -4.94 15.56 -4.26
N GLY A 27 -4.25 16.59 -4.75
CA GLY A 27 -4.63 18.00 -4.60
C GLY A 27 -5.99 18.30 -5.22
N LEU A 28 -6.26 17.74 -6.41
CA LEU A 28 -7.58 17.85 -7.04
C LEU A 28 -8.66 17.16 -6.19
N GLY A 29 -8.42 15.95 -5.70
CA GLY A 29 -9.34 15.25 -4.79
C GLY A 29 -9.62 16.04 -3.52
N PHE A 30 -8.59 16.67 -2.94
CA PHE A 30 -8.74 17.56 -1.79
C PHE A 30 -9.61 18.79 -2.13
N PHE A 31 -9.34 19.44 -3.25
CA PHE A 31 -10.04 20.63 -3.67
C PHE A 31 -11.53 20.38 -3.95
N ILE A 32 -11.85 19.36 -4.76
CA ILE A 32 -13.25 19.02 -5.09
C ILE A 32 -14.05 18.58 -3.86
N ARG A 33 -13.39 18.02 -2.84
CA ARG A 33 -14.00 17.73 -1.53
C ARG A 33 -14.27 19.00 -0.76
N LYS A 34 -13.33 19.96 -0.72
CA LYS A 34 -13.48 21.24 -0.02
C LYS A 34 -14.60 22.12 -0.59
N ILE A 35 -14.77 22.12 -1.91
CA ILE A 35 -15.88 22.83 -2.58
C ILE A 35 -17.20 22.04 -2.54
N LYS A 36 -17.23 20.88 -1.85
CA LYS A 36 -18.40 19.99 -1.69
C LYS A 36 -18.96 19.43 -3.00
N LEU A 37 -18.16 19.36 -4.06
CA LEU A 37 -18.53 18.68 -5.31
C LEU A 37 -18.69 17.17 -5.11
N ILE A 38 -17.88 16.59 -4.21
CA ILE A 38 -18.00 15.21 -3.76
C ILE A 38 -18.31 15.16 -2.25
N ASN A 39 -19.09 14.17 -1.84
CA ASN A 39 -19.54 13.94 -0.48
C ASN A 39 -19.06 12.59 0.09
N ASP A 40 -19.46 12.26 1.31
CA ASP A 40 -19.09 10.98 1.97
C ASP A 40 -19.60 9.78 1.19
N GLY A 41 -20.80 9.86 0.61
CA GLY A 41 -21.38 8.80 -0.21
C GLY A 41 -20.53 8.51 -1.45
N PHE A 42 -20.06 9.54 -2.14
CA PHE A 42 -19.12 9.37 -3.27
C PHE A 42 -17.82 8.73 -2.80
N THR A 43 -17.21 9.24 -1.73
CA THR A 43 -15.94 8.73 -1.22
C THR A 43 -16.04 7.26 -0.83
N GLN A 44 -17.14 6.88 -0.17
CA GLN A 44 -17.41 5.48 0.19
C GLN A 44 -17.66 4.61 -1.05
N GLY A 45 -18.46 5.09 -2.00
CA GLY A 45 -18.75 4.39 -3.26
C GLY A 45 -17.50 4.19 -4.10
N ALA A 46 -16.68 5.23 -4.25
CA ALA A 46 -15.40 5.15 -4.95
C ALA A 46 -14.44 4.16 -4.27
N THR A 47 -14.38 4.19 -2.93
CA THR A 47 -13.60 3.22 -2.15
C THR A 47 -14.03 1.78 -2.42
N ASN A 48 -15.34 1.52 -2.43
CA ASN A 48 -15.87 0.19 -2.73
C ASN A 48 -15.57 -0.22 -4.18
N LEU A 49 -15.72 0.70 -5.12
CA LEU A 49 -15.40 0.46 -6.54
C LEU A 49 -13.92 0.09 -6.71
N ILE A 50 -13.02 0.76 -6.00
CA ILE A 50 -11.60 0.42 -6.02
C ILE A 50 -11.39 -0.99 -5.51
N ILE A 51 -11.91 -1.34 -4.32
CA ILE A 51 -11.64 -2.64 -3.69
C ILE A 51 -12.21 -3.80 -4.49
N TYR A 52 -13.45 -3.66 -4.95
CA TYR A 52 -14.22 -4.79 -5.49
C TYR A 52 -14.13 -4.91 -7.00
N VAL A 53 -13.70 -3.86 -7.72
CA VAL A 53 -13.74 -3.83 -9.19
C VAL A 53 -12.41 -3.39 -9.79
N THR A 54 -11.99 -2.13 -9.57
CA THR A 54 -10.91 -1.59 -10.38
C THR A 54 -9.53 -2.12 -9.99
N LEU A 55 -9.26 -2.29 -8.70
CA LEU A 55 -8.00 -2.89 -8.22
C LEU A 55 -7.89 -4.39 -8.58
N PRO A 56 -8.92 -5.23 -8.38
CA PRO A 56 -8.93 -6.59 -8.92
C PRO A 56 -8.66 -6.66 -10.43
N ALA A 57 -9.30 -5.79 -11.22
CA ALA A 57 -9.08 -5.74 -12.66
C ALA A 57 -7.63 -5.34 -13.01
N MET A 58 -7.07 -4.34 -12.30
CA MET A 58 -5.68 -3.91 -12.46
C MET A 58 -4.68 -5.05 -12.16
N VAL A 59 -4.93 -5.82 -11.10
CA VAL A 59 -4.09 -6.97 -10.72
C VAL A 59 -4.20 -8.06 -11.78
N LEU A 60 -5.41 -8.42 -12.21
CA LEU A 60 -5.61 -9.45 -13.23
C LEU A 60 -4.96 -9.08 -14.56
N ALA A 61 -5.13 -7.83 -15.00
CA ALA A 61 -4.49 -7.32 -16.22
C ALA A 61 -2.96 -7.42 -16.14
N SER A 62 -2.37 -7.11 -14.98
CA SER A 62 -0.92 -7.19 -14.77
C SER A 62 -0.37 -8.61 -14.80
N MET A 63 -1.21 -9.62 -14.52
CA MET A 63 -0.85 -11.04 -14.50
C MET A 63 -1.00 -11.74 -15.86
N ASP A 64 -1.69 -11.12 -16.81
CA ASP A 64 -1.86 -11.61 -18.19
C ASP A 64 -0.58 -11.36 -19.01
N ARG A 65 0.40 -12.23 -18.81
CA ARG A 65 1.72 -12.20 -19.46
C ARG A 65 2.31 -13.61 -19.54
N ASP A 66 3.17 -13.80 -20.54
CA ASP A 66 3.87 -15.06 -20.72
C ASP A 66 4.65 -15.47 -19.47
N PHE A 67 4.52 -16.73 -19.10
CA PHE A 67 5.33 -17.30 -18.04
C PHE A 67 6.80 -17.29 -18.44
N THR A 68 7.63 -16.70 -17.58
CA THR A 68 9.07 -16.90 -17.62
C THR A 68 9.57 -17.32 -16.24
N ARG A 69 10.61 -18.18 -16.23
CA ARG A 69 11.24 -18.61 -14.98
C ARG A 69 11.76 -17.40 -14.17
N GLU A 70 12.24 -16.38 -14.87
CA GLU A 70 12.73 -15.16 -14.24
C GLU A 70 11.62 -14.43 -13.50
N LEU A 71 10.47 -14.17 -14.15
CA LEU A 71 9.32 -13.52 -13.53
C LEU A 71 8.80 -14.31 -12.32
N ALA A 72 8.73 -15.64 -12.44
CA ALA A 72 8.28 -16.49 -11.36
C ALA A 72 9.23 -16.47 -10.15
N LEU A 73 10.55 -16.56 -10.40
CA LEU A 73 11.56 -16.47 -9.34
C LEU A 73 11.56 -15.09 -8.67
N ASN A 74 11.47 -14.01 -9.45
CA ASN A 74 11.37 -12.66 -8.92
C ASN A 74 10.09 -12.46 -8.12
N GLY A 75 8.96 -13.00 -8.58
CA GLY A 75 7.69 -13.01 -7.82
C GLY A 75 7.83 -13.72 -6.48
N LEU A 76 8.49 -14.90 -6.46
CA LEU A 76 8.78 -15.63 -5.22
C LEU A 76 9.71 -14.83 -4.29
N ILE A 77 10.76 -14.19 -4.83
CA ILE A 77 11.65 -13.34 -4.04
C ILE A 77 10.86 -12.18 -3.41
N ILE A 78 10.02 -11.50 -4.17
CA ILE A 78 9.17 -10.40 -3.65
C ILE A 78 8.21 -10.92 -2.58
N PHE A 79 7.61 -12.08 -2.77
CA PHE A 79 6.79 -12.72 -1.74
C PHE A 79 7.58 -12.94 -0.44
N LEU A 80 8.78 -13.52 -0.52
CA LEU A 80 9.63 -13.77 0.65
C LEU A 80 10.06 -12.46 1.34
N LEU A 81 10.45 -11.45 0.55
CA LEU A 81 10.80 -10.12 1.06
C LEU A 81 9.60 -9.41 1.70
N GLY A 82 8.38 -9.62 1.18
CA GLY A 82 7.16 -9.17 1.82
C GLY A 82 6.97 -9.77 3.21
N GLY A 83 7.15 -11.08 3.36
CA GLY A 83 7.11 -11.76 4.64
C GLY A 83 8.16 -11.24 5.63
N LEU A 84 9.40 -11.06 5.16
CA LEU A 84 10.49 -10.46 5.93
C LEU A 84 10.14 -9.05 6.40
N MET A 85 9.63 -8.19 5.52
CA MET A 85 9.19 -6.84 5.84
C MET A 85 8.12 -6.83 6.94
N TYR A 86 7.08 -7.67 6.84
CA TYR A 86 6.05 -7.74 7.87
C TYR A 86 6.59 -8.26 9.20
N ALA A 87 7.56 -9.18 9.21
CA ALA A 87 8.25 -9.62 10.42
C ALA A 87 9.03 -8.46 11.08
N ILE A 88 9.79 -7.70 10.29
CA ILE A 88 10.55 -6.53 10.76
C ILE A 88 9.61 -5.47 11.34
N LEU A 89 8.57 -5.09 10.60
CA LEU A 89 7.60 -4.10 11.07
C LEU A 89 6.86 -4.56 12.33
N SER A 90 6.60 -5.86 12.47
CA SER A 90 6.01 -6.43 13.69
C SER A 90 6.97 -6.26 14.86
N ILE A 91 8.25 -6.60 14.69
CA ILE A 91 9.27 -6.43 15.74
C ILE A 91 9.37 -4.95 16.16
N ILE A 92 9.46 -4.03 15.19
CA ILE A 92 9.50 -2.57 15.45
C ILE A 92 8.26 -2.15 16.23
N ALA A 93 7.07 -2.58 15.82
CA ALA A 93 5.81 -2.21 16.45
C ALA A 93 5.73 -2.71 17.90
N PHE A 94 6.11 -3.96 18.16
CA PHE A 94 6.12 -4.52 19.51
C PHE A 94 7.16 -3.84 20.41
N ILE A 95 8.35 -3.55 19.90
CA ILE A 95 9.36 -2.77 20.64
C ILE A 95 8.83 -1.36 20.93
N PHE A 96 8.26 -0.67 19.94
CA PHE A 96 7.67 0.66 20.12
C PHE A 96 6.65 0.69 21.25
N VAL A 97 5.66 -0.20 21.22
CA VAL A 97 4.59 -0.26 22.22
C VAL A 97 5.15 -0.56 23.60
N LYS A 98 6.14 -1.44 23.71
CA LYS A 98 6.78 -1.80 24.97
C LYS A 98 7.60 -0.64 25.56
N VAL A 99 8.46 -0.01 24.74
CA VAL A 99 9.35 1.09 25.16
C VAL A 99 8.53 2.33 25.52
N ARG A 100 7.50 2.65 24.73
CA ARG A 100 6.62 3.82 24.97
C ARG A 100 5.56 3.55 26.06
N LYS A 101 5.48 2.35 26.61
CA LYS A 101 4.51 1.93 27.64
C LYS A 101 3.07 2.29 27.24
N ILE A 102 2.73 2.03 25.98
CA ILE A 102 1.39 2.30 25.45
C ILE A 102 0.36 1.48 26.22
N ASN A 103 -0.73 2.13 26.62
CA ASN A 103 -1.82 1.48 27.34
C ASN A 103 -2.53 0.42 26.50
N ASP A 104 -3.15 -0.57 27.14
CA ASP A 104 -3.74 -1.73 26.46
C ASP A 104 -4.90 -1.35 25.52
N ASP A 105 -5.63 -0.26 25.78
CA ASP A 105 -6.74 0.19 24.94
C ASP A 105 -6.26 0.70 23.57
N SER A 106 -5.13 1.42 23.55
CA SER A 106 -4.54 2.00 22.34
C SER A 106 -3.51 1.10 21.67
N LYS A 107 -2.99 0.08 22.38
CA LYS A 107 -1.92 -0.80 21.96
C LYS A 107 -2.18 -1.45 20.60
N GLY A 108 -3.36 -2.04 20.43
CA GLY A 108 -3.76 -2.69 19.18
C GLY A 108 -3.74 -1.72 17.99
N VAL A 109 -4.17 -0.48 18.19
CA VAL A 109 -4.20 0.56 17.15
C VAL A 109 -2.79 0.91 16.72
N TYR A 110 -1.86 1.16 17.65
CA TYR A 110 -0.47 1.48 17.31
C TYR A 110 0.25 0.32 16.63
N LEU A 111 0.06 -0.91 17.12
CA LEU A 111 0.62 -2.08 16.48
C LEU A 111 0.13 -2.20 15.03
N TYR A 112 -1.18 -2.07 14.82
CA TYR A 112 -1.75 -2.16 13.48
C TYR A 112 -1.23 -1.03 12.57
N MET A 113 -1.16 0.21 13.05
CA MET A 113 -0.64 1.35 12.31
C MET A 113 0.79 1.14 11.78
N ILE A 114 1.67 0.59 12.62
CA ILE A 114 3.07 0.40 12.24
C ILE A 114 3.23 -0.81 11.31
N ILE A 115 2.50 -1.90 11.55
CA ILE A 115 2.63 -3.13 10.77
C ILE A 115 1.97 -2.98 9.40
N PHE A 116 0.72 -2.47 9.34
CA PHE A 116 -0.09 -2.49 8.12
C PHE A 116 -0.10 -1.15 7.39
N GLY A 117 0.65 -1.10 6.30
CA GLY A 117 0.65 0.05 5.39
C GLY A 117 -0.54 0.04 4.43
N ASN A 118 -0.75 1.18 3.78
CA ASN A 118 -1.73 1.36 2.72
C ASN A 118 -1.21 0.80 1.38
N VAL A 119 -0.80 -0.47 1.38
CA VAL A 119 -0.19 -1.15 0.23
C VAL A 119 -1.19 -1.48 -0.88
N GLY A 120 -2.50 -1.45 -0.58
CA GLY A 120 -3.57 -1.61 -1.55
C GLY A 120 -3.89 -0.31 -2.27
N TYR A 121 -4.52 0.66 -1.56
CA TYR A 121 -5.03 1.89 -2.16
C TYR A 121 -3.94 2.87 -2.64
N LEU A 122 -2.78 2.90 -1.98
CA LEU A 122 -1.67 3.76 -2.33
C LEU A 122 -0.53 2.96 -2.97
N GLY A 123 -0.28 1.75 -2.48
CA GLY A 123 0.83 0.91 -2.94
C GLY A 123 0.72 0.53 -4.41
N TYR A 124 -0.40 -0.05 -4.85
CA TYR A 124 -0.57 -0.42 -6.26
C TYR A 124 -0.50 0.79 -7.21
N PRO A 125 -1.21 1.91 -6.95
CA PRO A 125 -1.04 3.12 -7.76
C PRO A 125 0.41 3.59 -7.86
N ILE A 126 1.14 3.64 -6.75
CA ILE A 126 2.55 4.05 -6.75
C ILE A 126 3.41 3.05 -7.54
N MET A 127 3.19 1.75 -7.40
CA MET A 127 3.91 0.74 -8.17
C MET A 127 3.60 0.84 -9.66
N SER A 128 2.34 1.09 -10.02
CA SER A 128 1.93 1.32 -11.41
C SER A 128 2.61 2.54 -12.03
N ILE A 129 2.67 3.64 -11.28
CA ILE A 129 3.29 4.88 -11.76
C ILE A 129 4.82 4.74 -11.83
N ALA A 130 5.47 4.13 -10.85
CA ALA A 130 6.92 4.02 -10.77
C ALA A 130 7.49 2.94 -11.72
N PHE A 131 6.79 1.83 -11.90
CA PHE A 131 7.30 0.65 -12.60
C PHE A 131 6.34 0.09 -13.66
N GLY A 132 5.21 0.77 -13.95
CA GLY A 132 4.20 0.28 -14.89
C GLY A 132 3.55 -1.03 -14.43
N GLU A 133 3.10 -1.83 -15.40
CA GLU A 133 2.43 -3.10 -15.14
C GLU A 133 3.30 -4.11 -14.39
N ILE A 134 4.61 -4.12 -14.61
CA ILE A 134 5.53 -5.01 -13.88
C ILE A 134 5.58 -4.68 -12.40
N GLY A 135 5.43 -3.39 -12.05
CA GLY A 135 5.31 -2.96 -10.67
C GLY A 135 4.05 -3.50 -10.00
N VAL A 136 2.92 -3.48 -10.71
CA VAL A 136 1.63 -4.05 -10.24
C VAL A 136 1.72 -5.56 -10.08
N PHE A 137 2.32 -6.25 -11.07
CA PHE A 137 2.56 -7.69 -11.04
C PHE A 137 3.32 -8.10 -9.77
N TYR A 138 4.46 -7.51 -9.51
CA TYR A 138 5.25 -7.83 -8.32
C TYR A 138 4.59 -7.36 -7.02
N ALA A 139 3.90 -6.22 -7.04
CA ALA A 139 3.12 -5.76 -5.89
C ALA A 139 2.03 -6.76 -5.49
N ALA A 140 1.46 -7.50 -6.44
CA ALA A 140 0.47 -8.52 -6.14
C ALA A 140 1.06 -9.67 -5.30
N PHE A 141 2.27 -10.17 -5.64
CA PHE A 141 2.97 -11.17 -4.82
C PHE A 141 3.28 -10.64 -3.41
N PHE A 142 3.71 -9.39 -3.30
CA PHE A 142 3.94 -8.75 -2.01
C PHE A 142 2.66 -8.66 -1.17
N ASN A 143 1.54 -8.28 -1.78
CA ASN A 143 0.25 -8.07 -1.12
C ASN A 143 -0.43 -9.36 -0.65
N ILE A 144 0.03 -10.55 -1.05
CA ILE A 144 -0.44 -11.81 -0.48
C ILE A 144 -0.29 -11.80 1.04
N TRP A 145 0.88 -11.37 1.55
CA TRP A 145 1.11 -11.24 2.99
C TRP A 145 0.20 -10.22 3.66
N PHE A 146 -0.02 -9.06 3.01
CA PHE A 146 -0.96 -8.07 3.53
C PHE A 146 -2.34 -8.66 3.73
N ASN A 147 -2.87 -9.36 2.72
CA ASN A 147 -4.20 -9.94 2.78
C ASN A 147 -4.29 -11.03 3.87
N ILE A 148 -3.30 -11.92 3.94
CA ILE A 148 -3.27 -12.98 4.97
C ILE A 148 -3.16 -12.36 6.38
N LEU A 149 -2.18 -11.50 6.59
CA LEU A 149 -1.87 -10.96 7.92
C LEU A 149 -2.93 -9.98 8.41
N THR A 150 -3.60 -9.24 7.54
CA THR A 150 -4.71 -8.35 7.91
C THR A 150 -5.83 -9.13 8.61
N TRP A 151 -6.24 -10.28 8.06
CA TRP A 151 -7.33 -11.09 8.59
C TRP A 151 -6.89 -12.10 9.67
N THR A 152 -5.61 -12.28 9.89
CA THR A 152 -5.06 -13.14 10.94
C THR A 152 -4.49 -12.31 12.09
N LEU A 153 -3.26 -11.81 11.92
CA LEU A 153 -2.57 -10.99 12.90
C LEU A 153 -3.34 -9.69 13.19
N GLY A 154 -3.82 -9.00 12.14
CA GLY A 154 -4.54 -7.73 12.27
C GLY A 154 -5.79 -7.84 13.14
N VAL A 155 -6.61 -8.87 12.90
CA VAL A 155 -7.79 -9.19 13.77
C VAL A 155 -7.34 -9.47 15.20
N LYS A 156 -6.30 -10.30 15.40
CA LYS A 156 -5.79 -10.65 16.73
C LYS A 156 -5.24 -9.44 17.51
N LEU A 157 -4.66 -8.45 16.83
CA LEU A 157 -4.16 -7.22 17.45
C LEU A 157 -5.29 -6.29 17.89
N MET A 158 -6.38 -6.26 17.12
CA MET A 158 -7.51 -5.36 17.37
C MET A 158 -8.60 -5.99 18.24
N SER A 159 -8.68 -7.32 18.31
CA SER A 159 -9.79 -8.03 18.93
C SER A 159 -9.30 -9.28 19.66
N LYS A 160 -10.14 -9.79 20.57
CA LYS A 160 -10.02 -11.14 21.14
C LYS A 160 -10.81 -12.18 20.32
N ASP A 161 -11.47 -11.77 19.25
CA ASP A 161 -12.31 -12.63 18.43
C ASP A 161 -11.47 -13.65 17.64
N ARG A 162 -12.14 -14.71 17.22
CA ARG A 162 -11.51 -15.73 16.37
C ARG A 162 -11.31 -15.20 14.96
N VAL A 163 -10.20 -15.59 14.35
CA VAL A 163 -9.91 -15.29 12.94
C VAL A 163 -11.00 -15.92 12.06
N SER A 164 -11.56 -15.11 11.15
CA SER A 164 -12.54 -15.60 10.16
C SER A 164 -11.85 -15.97 8.86
N ILE A 165 -11.64 -17.26 8.64
CA ILE A 165 -11.07 -17.80 7.39
C ILE A 165 -11.93 -17.42 6.18
N THR A 166 -13.26 -17.38 6.34
CA THR A 166 -14.18 -16.99 5.27
C THR A 166 -13.93 -15.57 4.78
N LYS A 167 -13.70 -14.61 5.69
CA LYS A 167 -13.39 -13.21 5.31
C LYS A 167 -12.04 -13.09 4.62
N LEU A 168 -11.07 -13.92 4.99
CA LEU A 168 -9.79 -14.00 4.31
C LEU A 168 -9.96 -14.52 2.88
N LEU A 169 -10.63 -15.65 2.72
CA LEU A 169 -10.82 -16.31 1.41
C LEU A 169 -11.71 -15.51 0.45
N LEU A 170 -12.66 -14.73 0.97
CA LEU A 170 -13.52 -13.87 0.16
C LEU A 170 -12.95 -12.45 -0.06
N ASN A 171 -11.69 -12.20 0.33
CA ASN A 171 -11.05 -10.91 0.07
C ASN A 171 -10.81 -10.73 -1.45
N PRO A 172 -11.39 -9.69 -2.10
CA PRO A 172 -11.32 -9.54 -3.55
C PRO A 172 -9.89 -9.34 -4.06
N GLY A 173 -9.05 -8.65 -3.31
CA GLY A 173 -7.63 -8.48 -3.67
C GLY A 173 -6.85 -9.79 -3.61
N LEU A 174 -7.13 -10.64 -2.61
CA LEU A 174 -6.52 -11.98 -2.51
C LEU A 174 -7.01 -12.89 -3.64
N LEU A 175 -8.32 -12.91 -3.90
CA LEU A 175 -8.91 -13.70 -4.97
C LEU A 175 -8.36 -13.31 -6.34
N ALA A 176 -8.29 -12.01 -6.63
CA ALA A 176 -7.71 -11.50 -7.89
C ALA A 176 -6.24 -11.90 -8.02
N THR A 177 -5.46 -11.79 -6.94
CA THR A 177 -4.05 -12.20 -6.95
C THR A 177 -3.90 -13.70 -7.19
N LEU A 178 -4.66 -14.55 -6.48
CA LEU A 178 -4.59 -16.00 -6.64
C LEU A 178 -5.02 -16.43 -8.05
N LEU A 179 -6.12 -15.86 -8.57
CA LEU A 179 -6.57 -16.12 -9.93
C LEU A 179 -5.54 -15.64 -10.95
N GLY A 180 -4.98 -14.45 -10.76
CA GLY A 180 -3.93 -13.91 -11.62
C GLY A 180 -2.67 -14.77 -11.62
N VAL A 181 -2.24 -15.28 -10.45
CA VAL A 181 -1.13 -16.22 -10.33
C VAL A 181 -1.40 -17.50 -11.13
N VAL A 182 -2.62 -18.04 -11.10
CA VAL A 182 -3.02 -19.19 -11.91
C VAL A 182 -2.93 -18.88 -13.40
N ILE A 183 -3.45 -17.71 -13.84
CA ILE A 183 -3.36 -17.24 -15.23
C ILE A 183 -1.90 -17.18 -15.68
N PHE A 184 -1.04 -16.54 -14.88
CA PHE A 184 0.39 -16.42 -15.17
C PHE A 184 1.12 -17.77 -15.25
N PHE A 185 0.96 -18.65 -14.23
CA PHE A 185 1.69 -19.93 -14.21
C PHE A 185 1.22 -20.91 -15.27
N LEU A 186 -0.04 -20.86 -15.69
CA LEU A 186 -0.59 -21.70 -16.75
C LEU A 186 -0.46 -21.05 -18.13
N SER A 187 0.11 -19.83 -18.22
CA SER A 187 0.21 -19.04 -19.47
C SER A 187 -1.13 -18.98 -20.21
N ILE A 188 -2.19 -18.65 -19.46
CA ILE A 188 -3.53 -18.54 -20.04
C ILE A 188 -3.64 -17.20 -20.74
N ASP A 189 -3.69 -17.22 -22.09
CA ASP A 189 -3.95 -16.04 -22.88
C ASP A 189 -5.42 -15.61 -22.72
N LEU A 190 -5.63 -14.44 -22.12
CA LEU A 190 -6.96 -13.87 -22.05
C LEU A 190 -7.41 -13.38 -23.43
N PRO A 191 -8.68 -13.60 -23.83
CA PRO A 191 -9.22 -13.02 -25.05
C PRO A 191 -8.97 -11.50 -25.06
N SER A 192 -8.54 -10.94 -26.20
CA SER A 192 -8.17 -9.52 -26.32
C SER A 192 -9.22 -8.55 -25.77
N THR A 193 -10.51 -8.85 -26.01
CA THR A 193 -11.63 -8.08 -25.48
C THR A 193 -11.65 -8.09 -23.95
N VAL A 194 -11.39 -9.24 -23.29
CA VAL A 194 -11.34 -9.35 -21.83
C VAL A 194 -10.14 -8.58 -21.30
N LYS A 195 -8.97 -8.77 -21.89
CA LYS A 195 -7.73 -8.06 -21.52
C LYS A 195 -7.93 -6.55 -21.58
N THR A 196 -8.37 -6.01 -22.71
CA THR A 196 -8.62 -4.58 -22.89
C THR A 196 -9.66 -4.06 -21.89
N THR A 197 -10.72 -4.83 -21.61
CA THR A 197 -11.72 -4.46 -20.60
C THR A 197 -11.10 -4.36 -19.20
N LEU A 198 -10.27 -5.34 -18.80
CA LEU A 198 -9.58 -5.32 -17.52
C LEU A 198 -8.60 -4.15 -17.42
N GLU A 199 -7.85 -3.85 -18.48
CA GLU A 199 -6.95 -2.71 -18.56
C GLU A 199 -7.70 -1.37 -18.43
N MET A 200 -8.80 -1.18 -19.16
CA MET A 200 -9.61 0.03 -19.08
C MET A 200 -10.17 0.25 -17.66
N ILE A 201 -10.72 -0.79 -17.05
CA ILE A 201 -11.23 -0.73 -15.67
C ILE A 201 -10.06 -0.50 -14.71
N GLY A 202 -8.98 -1.26 -14.83
CA GLY A 202 -7.79 -1.18 -13.99
C GLY A 202 -7.13 0.21 -14.00
N ASN A 203 -7.06 0.85 -15.15
CA ASN A 203 -6.47 2.18 -15.32
C ASN A 203 -7.24 3.28 -14.57
N THR A 204 -8.49 3.05 -14.20
CA THR A 204 -9.24 3.99 -13.35
C THR A 204 -8.83 3.93 -11.88
N THR A 205 -8.11 2.88 -11.45
CA THR A 205 -7.71 2.68 -10.05
C THR A 205 -6.84 3.82 -9.52
N VAL A 206 -5.82 4.21 -10.28
CA VAL A 206 -4.87 5.26 -9.85
C VAL A 206 -5.56 6.60 -9.62
N PRO A 207 -6.25 7.21 -10.59
CA PRO A 207 -6.87 8.52 -10.38
C PRO A 207 -7.96 8.47 -9.30
N LEU A 208 -8.76 7.40 -9.27
CA LEU A 208 -9.84 7.26 -8.30
C LEU A 208 -9.29 7.14 -6.87
N ALA A 209 -8.22 6.34 -6.68
CA ALA A 209 -7.57 6.21 -5.38
C ALA A 209 -6.96 7.53 -4.89
N MET A 210 -6.32 8.29 -5.78
CA MET A 210 -5.75 9.60 -5.44
C MET A 210 -6.84 10.62 -5.05
N PHE A 211 -7.98 10.63 -5.73
CA PHE A 211 -9.13 11.47 -5.36
C PHE A 211 -9.67 11.09 -3.98
N VAL A 212 -9.81 9.80 -3.68
CA VAL A 212 -10.26 9.32 -2.37
C VAL A 212 -9.28 9.73 -1.27
N ILE A 213 -7.97 9.60 -1.49
CA ILE A 213 -6.94 10.03 -0.54
C ILE A 213 -7.00 11.55 -0.32
N GLY A 214 -7.14 12.34 -1.40
CA GLY A 214 -7.32 13.78 -1.32
C GLY A 214 -8.56 14.17 -0.50
N ALA A 215 -9.69 13.49 -0.72
CA ALA A 215 -10.90 13.70 0.05
C ALA A 215 -10.72 13.39 1.54
N PHE A 216 -10.05 12.29 1.89
CA PHE A 216 -9.73 11.96 3.29
C PHE A 216 -8.86 13.03 3.95
N LEU A 217 -7.87 13.57 3.24
CA LEU A 217 -7.04 14.66 3.74
C LEU A 217 -7.84 15.96 3.94
N ALA A 218 -8.82 16.25 3.07
CA ALA A 218 -9.68 17.41 3.18
C ALA A 218 -10.58 17.36 4.42
N ASP A 219 -11.04 16.18 4.82
CA ASP A 219 -11.89 15.97 6.00
C ASP A 219 -11.09 15.87 7.31
N ALA A 220 -9.78 15.82 7.23
CA ALA A 220 -8.89 15.63 8.35
C ALA A 220 -8.95 16.81 9.35
N LYS A 221 -9.21 16.50 10.63
CA LYS A 221 -9.13 17.45 11.74
C LYS A 221 -7.73 17.45 12.35
N PHE A 222 -6.81 18.19 11.76
CA PHE A 222 -5.40 18.23 12.18
C PHE A 222 -5.20 18.78 13.60
N SER A 223 -6.07 19.67 14.10
CA SER A 223 -5.88 20.38 15.37
C SER A 223 -5.74 19.48 16.61
N SER A 224 -6.42 18.34 16.64
CA SER A 224 -6.33 17.36 17.75
C SER A 224 -5.19 16.35 17.55
N THR A 225 -4.73 16.16 16.31
CA THR A 225 -3.67 15.21 15.93
C THR A 225 -2.29 15.77 16.26
N VAL A 226 -2.10 17.08 16.12
CA VAL A 226 -0.81 17.76 16.29
C VAL A 226 -0.22 17.62 17.70
N LYS A 227 -1.04 17.35 18.73
CA LYS A 227 -0.57 17.25 20.13
C LYS A 227 -0.13 15.84 20.56
N ASN A 228 -0.40 14.80 19.76
CA ASN A 228 -0.10 13.43 20.14
C ASN A 228 1.28 12.98 19.62
N LYS A 229 2.29 13.08 20.49
CA LYS A 229 3.68 12.71 20.17
C LYS A 229 3.83 11.24 19.76
N GLU A 230 3.02 10.35 20.33
CA GLU A 230 3.09 8.91 20.03
C GLU A 230 2.64 8.61 18.59
N LEU A 231 1.68 9.39 18.06
CA LEU A 231 1.26 9.25 16.66
C LEU A 231 2.39 9.65 15.69
N TYR A 232 3.12 10.74 15.99
CA TYR A 232 4.28 11.13 15.17
C TYR A 232 5.37 10.05 15.21
N MET A 233 5.68 9.54 16.40
CA MET A 233 6.70 8.50 16.53
C MET A 233 6.30 7.21 15.82
N ALA A 234 5.05 6.77 15.96
CA ALA A 234 4.54 5.60 15.23
C ALA A 234 4.60 5.81 13.71
N SER A 235 4.23 7.00 13.25
CA SER A 235 4.33 7.37 11.83
C SER A 235 5.78 7.37 11.34
N LEU A 236 6.74 7.87 12.13
CA LEU A 236 8.17 7.84 11.81
C LEU A 236 8.70 6.39 11.77
N MET A 237 8.29 5.53 12.71
CA MET A 237 8.66 4.11 12.67
C MET A 237 8.20 3.46 11.36
N LYS A 238 7.00 3.77 10.89
CA LYS A 238 6.43 3.24 9.67
C LYS A 238 7.07 3.81 8.41
N LEU A 239 7.18 5.15 8.33
CA LEU A 239 7.55 5.84 7.09
C LEU A 239 9.05 5.94 6.85
N ILE A 240 9.86 5.84 7.91
CA ILE A 240 11.32 6.04 7.83
C ILE A 240 12.06 4.80 8.32
N VAL A 241 11.79 4.32 9.54
CA VAL A 241 12.60 3.23 10.12
C VAL A 241 12.35 1.93 9.36
N GLY A 242 11.11 1.62 9.00
CA GLY A 242 10.77 0.44 8.21
C GLY A 242 11.52 0.37 6.87
N PRO A 243 11.37 1.37 5.97
CA PRO A 243 12.08 1.38 4.70
C PRO A 243 13.60 1.47 4.85
N LEU A 244 14.12 2.21 5.82
CA LEU A 244 15.56 2.29 6.06
C LEU A 244 16.15 0.92 6.40
N LEU A 245 15.49 0.14 7.26
CA LEU A 245 15.93 -1.23 7.56
C LEU A 245 15.87 -2.12 6.34
N MET A 246 14.84 -1.99 5.49
CA MET A 246 14.76 -2.74 4.23
C MET A 246 15.89 -2.34 3.27
N VAL A 247 16.23 -1.04 3.18
CA VAL A 247 17.40 -0.57 2.40
C VAL A 247 18.67 -1.22 2.92
N ILE A 248 18.93 -1.17 4.23
CA ILE A 248 20.13 -1.76 4.85
C ILE A 248 20.22 -3.26 4.56
N ILE A 249 19.13 -3.99 4.72
CA ILE A 249 19.10 -5.46 4.49
C ILE A 249 19.37 -5.78 3.02
N LEU A 250 18.77 -5.02 2.10
CA LEU A 250 18.88 -5.28 0.67
C LEU A 250 20.12 -4.64 0.02
N PHE A 251 20.89 -3.84 0.77
CA PHE A 251 22.07 -3.17 0.23
C PHE A 251 23.10 -4.15 -0.35
N SER A 252 23.42 -5.21 0.38
CA SER A 252 24.41 -6.22 -0.01
C SER A 252 23.85 -7.40 -0.79
N VAL A 253 22.54 -7.40 -1.09
CA VAL A 253 21.91 -8.49 -1.83
C VAL A 253 21.99 -8.18 -3.33
N GLU A 254 22.46 -9.12 -4.13
CA GLU A 254 22.56 -8.99 -5.60
C GLU A 254 21.19 -9.26 -6.24
N LEU A 255 20.35 -8.23 -6.31
CA LEU A 255 19.06 -8.23 -6.98
C LEU A 255 18.95 -7.01 -7.89
N SER A 256 18.11 -7.09 -8.92
CA SER A 256 17.83 -5.93 -9.78
C SER A 256 17.23 -4.77 -8.97
N SER A 257 17.45 -3.53 -9.43
CA SER A 257 16.95 -2.32 -8.76
C SER A 257 15.44 -2.38 -8.54
N THR A 258 14.68 -2.84 -9.52
CA THR A 258 13.22 -3.00 -9.43
C THR A 258 12.82 -3.96 -8.31
N ILE A 259 13.48 -5.12 -8.21
CA ILE A 259 13.16 -6.14 -7.18
C ILE A 259 13.49 -5.63 -5.77
N LYS A 260 14.56 -4.84 -5.61
CA LYS A 260 14.88 -4.19 -4.33
C LYS A 260 13.89 -3.06 -4.00
N ALA A 261 13.55 -2.25 -4.99
CA ALA A 261 12.73 -1.05 -4.80
C ALA A 261 11.31 -1.37 -4.29
N ILE A 262 10.67 -2.43 -4.80
CA ILE A 262 9.29 -2.77 -4.45
C ILE A 262 9.09 -2.97 -2.95
N PRO A 263 9.80 -3.90 -2.25
CA PRO A 263 9.61 -4.09 -0.82
C PRO A 263 10.03 -2.86 0.02
N ILE A 264 11.04 -2.11 -0.43
CA ILE A 264 11.48 -0.88 0.24
C ILE A 264 10.36 0.17 0.18
N VAL A 265 9.83 0.47 -1.00
CA VAL A 265 8.76 1.46 -1.18
C VAL A 265 7.49 1.01 -0.48
N MET A 266 7.10 -0.26 -0.60
CA MET A 266 5.93 -0.83 0.08
C MET A 266 6.05 -0.76 1.60
N SER A 267 7.25 -0.90 2.16
CA SER A 267 7.48 -0.76 3.61
C SER A 267 7.24 0.67 4.10
N GLY A 268 7.51 1.67 3.27
CA GLY A 268 7.31 3.10 3.53
C GLY A 268 5.88 3.61 3.26
N MET A 269 4.94 2.76 2.86
CA MET A 269 3.56 3.18 2.70
C MET A 269 2.96 3.66 4.03
N PRO A 270 2.16 4.74 4.06
CA PRO A 270 1.52 5.22 5.28
C PRO A 270 0.58 4.19 5.87
N SER A 271 0.17 4.37 7.11
CA SER A 271 -0.77 3.48 7.78
C SER A 271 -2.04 3.27 6.95
N GLY A 272 -2.45 2.03 6.79
CA GLY A 272 -3.60 1.68 5.95
C GLY A 272 -4.93 2.19 6.53
N VAL A 273 -5.86 2.55 5.66
CA VAL A 273 -7.24 2.94 6.03
C VAL A 273 -7.93 1.83 6.86
N ASN A 274 -7.54 0.58 6.63
CA ASN A 274 -8.00 -0.57 7.41
C ASN A 274 -7.76 -0.41 8.92
N THR A 275 -6.76 0.38 9.35
CA THR A 275 -6.54 0.70 10.78
C THR A 275 -7.78 1.31 11.41
N ALA A 276 -8.38 2.30 10.77
CA ALA A 276 -9.60 2.95 11.25
C ALA A 276 -10.82 2.03 11.13
N ILE A 277 -10.94 1.29 10.03
CA ILE A 277 -12.03 0.33 9.81
C ILE A 277 -12.03 -0.74 10.90
N PHE A 278 -10.88 -1.36 11.18
CA PHE A 278 -10.75 -2.39 12.21
C PHE A 278 -10.94 -1.83 13.62
N ALA A 279 -10.41 -0.62 13.89
CA ALA A 279 -10.65 0.03 15.19
C ALA A 279 -12.14 0.22 15.44
N ARG A 280 -12.89 0.66 14.41
CA ARG A 280 -14.36 0.81 14.51
C ARG A 280 -15.07 -0.53 14.63
N MET A 281 -14.69 -1.52 13.83
CA MET A 281 -15.29 -2.87 13.82
C MET A 281 -15.13 -3.59 15.16
N PHE A 282 -13.99 -3.42 15.82
CA PHE A 282 -13.64 -4.10 17.08
C PHE A 282 -13.73 -3.20 18.32
N ASN A 283 -14.47 -2.07 18.22
CA ASN A 283 -14.70 -1.13 19.33
C ASN A 283 -13.40 -0.65 20.01
N ARG A 284 -12.36 -0.38 19.20
CA ARG A 284 -11.12 0.27 19.64
C ARG A 284 -11.18 1.76 19.44
N ASP A 285 -10.14 2.48 19.87
CA ASP A 285 -10.06 3.93 19.67
C ASP A 285 -10.00 4.31 18.17
N TYR A 286 -11.21 4.43 17.58
CA TYR A 286 -11.40 4.85 16.18
C TYR A 286 -10.84 6.25 15.93
N LYS A 287 -10.92 7.15 16.93
CA LYS A 287 -10.41 8.53 16.78
C LYS A 287 -8.89 8.52 16.65
N LEU A 288 -8.19 7.79 17.51
CA LEU A 288 -6.75 7.59 17.45
C LEU A 288 -6.35 6.95 16.12
N ALA A 289 -7.04 5.90 15.71
CA ALA A 289 -6.77 5.19 14.45
C ALA A 289 -6.91 6.12 13.24
N SER A 290 -8.00 6.88 13.16
CA SER A 290 -8.23 7.84 12.06
C SER A 290 -7.19 8.95 12.04
N GLN A 291 -6.82 9.49 13.20
CA GLN A 291 -5.76 10.50 13.31
C GLN A 291 -4.41 9.96 12.83
N GLY A 292 -4.07 8.71 13.18
CA GLY A 292 -2.84 8.07 12.74
C GLY A 292 -2.77 7.83 11.25
N VAL A 293 -3.87 7.36 10.64
CA VAL A 293 -3.97 7.20 9.18
C VAL A 293 -3.77 8.55 8.48
N VAL A 294 -4.48 9.59 8.92
CA VAL A 294 -4.38 10.93 8.35
C VAL A 294 -2.97 11.50 8.48
N LEU A 295 -2.38 11.44 9.68
CA LEU A 295 -1.04 11.97 9.94
C LEU A 295 0.01 11.25 9.09
N SER A 296 0.02 9.93 9.11
CA SER A 296 0.98 9.16 8.32
C SER A 296 0.80 9.39 6.81
N THR A 297 -0.45 9.53 6.32
CA THR A 297 -0.71 9.86 4.92
C THR A 297 -0.22 11.27 4.56
N ALA A 298 -0.44 12.27 5.42
CA ALA A 298 0.08 13.62 5.20
C ALA A 298 1.62 13.64 5.19
N LEU A 299 2.26 12.94 6.12
CA LEU A 299 3.72 12.84 6.17
C LEU A 299 4.28 12.06 4.97
N SER A 300 3.54 11.08 4.45
CA SER A 300 3.96 10.29 3.30
C SER A 300 4.04 11.10 2.00
N LEU A 301 3.34 12.23 1.92
CA LEU A 301 3.46 13.17 0.79
C LEU A 301 4.90 13.73 0.65
N ILE A 302 5.68 13.70 1.71
CA ILE A 302 7.09 14.10 1.70
C ILE A 302 8.00 12.87 1.68
N THR A 303 7.72 11.88 2.53
CA THR A 303 8.64 10.75 2.72
C THR A 303 8.67 9.80 1.52
N LEU A 304 7.54 9.56 0.83
CA LEU A 304 7.50 8.68 -0.33
C LEU A 304 8.27 9.24 -1.54
N PRO A 305 8.10 10.52 -1.92
CA PRO A 305 8.94 11.13 -2.95
C PRO A 305 10.42 11.03 -2.66
N LEU A 306 10.83 11.38 -1.43
CA LEU A 306 12.23 11.28 -1.02
C LEU A 306 12.75 9.83 -1.07
N LEU A 307 11.94 8.87 -0.65
CA LEU A 307 12.29 7.46 -0.71
C LEU A 307 12.46 6.98 -2.16
N LEU A 308 11.54 7.35 -3.06
CA LEU A 308 11.62 7.01 -4.48
C LEU A 308 12.85 7.65 -5.14
N MET A 309 13.19 8.90 -4.82
CA MET A 309 14.39 9.57 -5.35
C MET A 309 15.71 8.95 -4.88
N ILE A 310 15.71 8.29 -3.71
CA ILE A 310 16.92 7.60 -3.18
C ILE A 310 17.08 6.21 -3.82
N ILE A 311 15.98 5.57 -4.20
CA ILE A 311 15.98 4.16 -4.62
C ILE A 311 16.05 4.02 -6.15
N LEU A 312 15.47 4.96 -6.89
CA LEU A 312 15.44 5.00 -8.35
C LEU A 312 16.54 5.89 -8.89
#